data_cbc329bcbed3dbbdd76af9b3d72cd72b
#
_entry.id   cbc329bcbed3dbbdd76af9b3d72cd72b
#
_cell.length_a   1.000
_cell.length_b   1.000
_cell.length_c   1.000
_cell.angle_alpha   90.00
_cell.angle_beta   90.00
_cell.angle_gamma   90.00
#
_symmetry.space_group_name_H-M   'P 1'
#
loop_
_entity.id
_entity.type
_entity.pdbx_description
1 polymer ?
#
loop_
_entity_poly.entity_id
_entity_poly.type
_entity_poly.pdbx_seq_one_letter_code
_entity_poly.pdbx_strand_id
1 'polypeptide(L)'
;IYTVPVEQQWVSRIHKAALTAQDRGDISYSFSENVSNTDYARVMREYAEAGNTLIVGEVFGAEQEAREVAAEYPNVAFLMGSSFKEDAALQNFSVFDNYIQDASYLSGIIAGAMTESGNIGMVGGFPIPEVNRLMHAFMAGALEMNPDIKFQVSFIGSWFDPPKAKETAFAMIENGVDVLYAERFGVSDAAQEKGILAIGNVIDTQADYPDTVVASAIWHFEPTLDKAIAEVQVGSFAAADYGAYSFMNQGGTSLAPLGTFDGKVPAAA
;
A
#
# COMPACT_ATOMS: atom_id res chain seq x y z
N ILE A 1 -7.83 -9.89 -8.64
CA ILE A 1 -7.96 -9.03 -9.85
C ILE A 1 -7.23 -7.73 -9.54
N TYR A 2 -6.27 -7.34 -10.37
CA TYR A 2 -5.42 -6.17 -10.17
C TYR A 2 -5.51 -5.21 -11.34
N THR A 3 -5.64 -3.90 -11.07
CA THR A 3 -5.70 -2.86 -12.10
C THR A 3 -4.32 -2.45 -12.64
N VAL A 4 -3.26 -2.87 -11.95
CA VAL A 4 -1.86 -2.59 -12.27
C VAL A 4 -1.05 -3.89 -12.30
N PRO A 5 0.24 -3.87 -12.75
CA PRO A 5 1.10 -5.03 -12.69
C PRO A 5 1.31 -5.52 -11.24
N VAL A 6 1.51 -6.83 -11.04
CA VAL A 6 1.72 -7.44 -9.72
C VAL A 6 3.00 -6.96 -9.03
N GLU A 7 3.94 -6.37 -9.75
CA GLU A 7 5.15 -5.73 -9.21
C GLU A 7 4.87 -4.42 -8.49
N GLN A 8 3.73 -3.77 -8.77
CA GLN A 8 3.36 -2.54 -8.09
C GLN A 8 3.25 -2.81 -6.57
N GLN A 9 3.86 -1.93 -5.77
CA GLN A 9 4.13 -2.20 -4.36
C GLN A 9 2.89 -2.60 -3.54
N TRP A 10 1.72 -1.98 -3.76
CA TRP A 10 0.49 -2.27 -3.01
C TRP A 10 -0.10 -3.64 -3.40
N VAL A 11 -0.29 -3.89 -4.70
CA VAL A 11 -0.84 -5.17 -5.17
C VAL A 11 0.14 -6.32 -4.98
N SER A 12 1.46 -6.07 -4.97
CA SER A 12 2.47 -7.08 -4.70
C SER A 12 2.29 -7.74 -3.33
N ARG A 13 1.79 -7.00 -2.34
CA ARG A 13 1.52 -7.54 -0.99
C ARG A 13 0.34 -8.51 -0.99
N ILE A 14 -0.71 -8.21 -1.76
CA ILE A 14 -1.86 -9.09 -1.93
C ILE A 14 -1.44 -10.36 -2.68
N HIS A 15 -0.73 -10.19 -3.80
CA HIS A 15 -0.23 -11.29 -4.61
C HIS A 15 0.67 -12.23 -3.80
N LYS A 16 1.62 -11.69 -3.04
CA LYS A 16 2.51 -12.46 -2.17
C LYS A 16 1.74 -13.23 -1.09
N ALA A 17 0.78 -12.59 -0.42
CA ALA A 17 -0.04 -13.25 0.59
C ALA A 17 -0.85 -14.42 -0.02
N ALA A 18 -1.41 -14.24 -1.23
CA ALA A 18 -2.14 -15.28 -1.93
C ALA A 18 -1.24 -16.45 -2.34
N LEU A 19 -0.02 -16.20 -2.82
CA LEU A 19 0.96 -17.24 -3.09
C LEU A 19 1.35 -18.00 -1.82
N THR A 20 1.56 -17.28 -0.71
CA THR A 20 1.86 -17.89 0.59
C THR A 20 0.73 -18.82 1.06
N ALA A 21 -0.53 -18.38 0.92
CA ALA A 21 -1.69 -19.21 1.26
C ALA A 21 -1.81 -20.44 0.34
N GLN A 22 -1.51 -20.31 -0.95
CA GLN A 22 -1.46 -21.41 -1.90
C GLN A 22 -0.36 -22.42 -1.55
N ASP A 23 0.83 -21.95 -1.22
CA ASP A 23 1.97 -22.82 -0.85
C ASP A 23 1.71 -23.61 0.44
N ARG A 24 0.90 -23.06 1.36
CA ARG A 24 0.39 -23.76 2.55
C ARG A 24 -0.70 -24.78 2.21
N GLY A 25 -1.25 -24.74 1.00
CA GLY A 25 -2.36 -25.61 0.56
C GLY A 25 -3.75 -25.13 1.03
N ASP A 26 -3.89 -23.89 1.49
CA ASP A 26 -5.16 -23.35 2.00
C ASP A 26 -6.11 -22.99 0.86
N ILE A 27 -5.59 -22.60 -0.29
CA ILE A 27 -6.33 -22.18 -1.48
C ILE A 27 -5.69 -22.68 -2.78
N SER A 28 -6.48 -22.65 -3.87
CA SER A 28 -5.96 -22.61 -5.24
C SER A 28 -6.07 -21.17 -5.73
N TYR A 29 -4.99 -20.57 -6.22
CA TYR A 29 -4.90 -19.18 -6.58
C TYR A 29 -4.71 -18.98 -8.09
N SER A 30 -5.46 -18.05 -8.65
CA SER A 30 -5.28 -17.53 -10.01
C SER A 30 -5.49 -16.02 -10.00
N PHE A 31 -4.89 -15.29 -10.94
CA PHE A 31 -5.01 -13.84 -10.98
C PHE A 31 -5.07 -13.28 -12.40
N SER A 32 -5.56 -12.05 -12.51
CA SER A 32 -5.46 -11.18 -13.69
C SER A 32 -4.90 -9.84 -13.24
N GLU A 33 -3.98 -9.30 -14.00
CA GLU A 33 -3.36 -7.99 -13.77
C GLU A 33 -3.58 -7.05 -14.96
N ASN A 34 -3.32 -5.75 -14.78
CA ASN A 34 -3.56 -4.73 -15.79
C ASN A 34 -5.01 -4.69 -16.28
N VAL A 35 -5.96 -5.05 -15.41
CA VAL A 35 -7.38 -5.01 -15.72
C VAL A 35 -7.87 -3.56 -15.63
N SER A 36 -8.33 -3.00 -16.73
CA SER A 36 -8.85 -1.63 -16.74
C SER A 36 -10.11 -1.50 -15.87
N ASN A 37 -10.38 -0.31 -15.32
CA ASN A 37 -11.61 -0.07 -14.55
C ASN A 37 -12.88 -0.39 -15.37
N THR A 38 -12.86 -0.18 -16.70
CA THR A 38 -13.99 -0.48 -17.58
C THR A 38 -14.20 -1.99 -17.81
N ASP A 39 -13.16 -2.80 -17.69
CA ASP A 39 -13.23 -4.26 -17.82
C ASP A 39 -13.43 -4.97 -16.48
N TYR A 40 -13.28 -4.27 -15.38
CA TYR A 40 -13.19 -4.86 -14.05
C TYR A 40 -14.42 -5.70 -13.70
N ALA A 41 -15.62 -5.16 -13.91
CA ALA A 41 -16.88 -5.87 -13.66
C ALA A 41 -17.02 -7.13 -14.52
N ARG A 42 -16.57 -7.10 -15.78
CA ARG A 42 -16.56 -8.27 -16.67
C ARG A 42 -15.65 -9.37 -16.12
N VAL A 43 -14.43 -9.01 -15.75
CA VAL A 43 -13.44 -9.95 -15.18
C VAL A 43 -13.94 -10.53 -13.85
N MET A 44 -14.58 -9.72 -12.98
CA MET A 44 -15.20 -10.23 -11.75
C MET A 44 -16.24 -11.31 -12.03
N ARG A 45 -17.14 -11.10 -13.04
CA ARG A 45 -18.14 -12.10 -13.44
C ARG A 45 -17.48 -13.38 -13.95
N GLU A 46 -16.44 -13.27 -14.79
CA GLU A 46 -15.70 -14.42 -15.31
C GLU A 46 -15.11 -15.29 -14.18
N TYR A 47 -14.53 -14.66 -13.14
CA TYR A 47 -14.03 -15.38 -11.97
C TYR A 47 -15.15 -16.01 -11.14
N ALA A 48 -16.28 -15.34 -10.96
CA ALA A 48 -17.43 -15.88 -10.24
C ALA A 48 -18.06 -17.07 -10.99
N GLU A 49 -18.22 -16.97 -12.30
CA GLU A 49 -18.74 -18.02 -13.19
C GLU A 49 -17.78 -19.24 -13.30
N ALA A 50 -16.47 -19.00 -13.15
CA ALA A 50 -15.47 -20.07 -13.08
C ALA A 50 -15.48 -20.85 -11.76
N GLY A 51 -16.35 -20.46 -10.80
CA GLY A 51 -16.56 -21.19 -9.54
C GLY A 51 -15.61 -20.77 -8.42
N ASN A 52 -14.96 -19.60 -8.53
CA ASN A 52 -14.19 -19.05 -7.42
C ASN A 52 -15.11 -18.67 -6.26
N THR A 53 -14.72 -19.04 -5.05
CA THR A 53 -15.48 -18.79 -3.82
C THR A 53 -15.07 -17.51 -3.10
N LEU A 54 -13.85 -17.02 -3.36
CA LEU A 54 -13.33 -15.75 -2.85
C LEU A 54 -12.66 -15.00 -4.00
N ILE A 55 -13.09 -13.77 -4.24
CA ILE A 55 -12.49 -12.86 -5.22
C ILE A 55 -11.90 -11.68 -4.47
N VAL A 56 -10.60 -11.44 -4.66
CA VAL A 56 -9.84 -10.36 -4.01
C VAL A 56 -9.30 -9.42 -5.07
N GLY A 57 -9.33 -8.12 -4.79
CA GLY A 57 -8.79 -7.11 -5.70
C GLY A 57 -8.86 -5.69 -5.12
N GLU A 58 -8.71 -4.69 -5.98
CA GLU A 58 -8.90 -3.28 -5.61
C GLU A 58 -9.89 -2.60 -6.57
N VAL A 59 -10.77 -1.79 -6.01
CA VAL A 59 -11.91 -1.19 -6.76
C VAL A 59 -11.98 0.33 -6.63
N PHE A 60 -10.86 1.00 -6.33
CA PHE A 60 -10.82 2.46 -6.15
C PHE A 60 -11.39 3.25 -7.33
N GLY A 61 -11.35 2.70 -8.54
CA GLY A 61 -11.91 3.29 -9.76
C GLY A 61 -13.11 2.55 -10.35
N ALA A 62 -13.60 1.47 -9.72
CA ALA A 62 -14.69 0.61 -10.22
C ALA A 62 -15.65 0.14 -9.10
N GLU A 63 -15.77 0.93 -8.03
CA GLU A 63 -16.47 0.56 -6.79
C GLU A 63 -17.95 0.20 -7.02
N GLN A 64 -18.67 1.04 -7.76
CA GLN A 64 -20.12 0.84 -7.98
C GLN A 64 -20.35 -0.45 -8.79
N GLU A 65 -19.64 -0.63 -9.87
CA GLU A 65 -19.74 -1.79 -10.76
C GLU A 65 -19.35 -3.08 -10.03
N ALA A 66 -18.35 -3.02 -9.15
CA ALA A 66 -17.95 -4.17 -8.34
C ALA A 66 -19.05 -4.59 -7.34
N ARG A 67 -19.73 -3.63 -6.71
CA ARG A 67 -20.86 -3.92 -5.82
C ARG A 67 -22.07 -4.47 -6.56
N GLU A 68 -22.35 -3.99 -7.77
CA GLU A 68 -23.40 -4.53 -8.64
C GLU A 68 -23.12 -6.00 -8.98
N VAL A 69 -21.86 -6.35 -9.34
CA VAL A 69 -21.46 -7.74 -9.60
C VAL A 69 -21.60 -8.60 -8.33
N ALA A 70 -21.19 -8.10 -7.17
CA ALA A 70 -21.35 -8.86 -5.93
C ALA A 70 -22.81 -9.17 -5.60
N ALA A 71 -23.73 -8.28 -5.91
CA ALA A 71 -25.17 -8.52 -5.76
C ALA A 71 -25.70 -9.60 -6.74
N GLU A 72 -25.10 -9.73 -7.92
CA GLU A 72 -25.43 -10.79 -8.90
C GLU A 72 -24.98 -12.17 -8.42
N TYR A 73 -23.93 -12.27 -7.60
CA TYR A 73 -23.30 -13.53 -7.15
C TYR A 73 -23.28 -13.65 -5.61
N PRO A 74 -24.46 -13.79 -4.97
CA PRO A 74 -24.56 -13.73 -3.50
C PRO A 74 -23.83 -14.86 -2.74
N ASN A 75 -23.42 -15.92 -3.44
CA ASN A 75 -22.69 -17.06 -2.87
C ASN A 75 -21.17 -16.96 -3.05
N VAL A 76 -20.67 -15.91 -3.67
CA VAL A 76 -19.25 -15.62 -3.83
C VAL A 76 -18.86 -14.51 -2.85
N ALA A 77 -17.77 -14.70 -2.13
CA ALA A 77 -17.20 -13.67 -1.25
C ALA A 77 -16.32 -12.72 -2.05
N PHE A 78 -16.49 -11.42 -1.83
CA PHE A 78 -15.68 -10.37 -2.43
C PHE A 78 -14.96 -9.59 -1.34
N LEU A 79 -13.62 -9.58 -1.38
CA LEU A 79 -12.76 -8.83 -0.47
C LEU A 79 -12.02 -7.77 -1.29
N MET A 80 -12.43 -6.50 -1.19
CA MET A 80 -12.02 -5.46 -2.12
C MET A 80 -11.32 -4.29 -1.42
N GLY A 81 -10.15 -3.91 -1.94
CA GLY A 81 -9.47 -2.67 -1.59
C GLY A 81 -10.34 -1.48 -2.02
N SER A 82 -10.75 -0.67 -1.06
CA SER A 82 -11.74 0.38 -1.27
C SER A 82 -11.55 1.56 -0.33
N SER A 83 -11.91 2.77 -0.80
CA SER A 83 -12.03 3.97 0.04
C SER A 83 -13.41 4.12 0.68
N PHE A 84 -14.36 3.25 0.35
CA PHE A 84 -15.72 3.27 0.87
C PHE A 84 -15.86 2.26 2.02
N LYS A 85 -16.92 2.43 2.80
CA LYS A 85 -17.25 1.49 3.87
C LYS A 85 -17.99 0.27 3.32
N GLU A 86 -17.99 -0.78 4.12
CA GLU A 86 -18.85 -1.94 3.95
C GLU A 86 -20.34 -1.52 3.93
N ASP A 87 -21.15 -2.30 3.24
CA ASP A 87 -22.61 -2.13 3.19
C ASP A 87 -23.28 -3.37 3.80
N ALA A 88 -23.96 -3.20 4.93
CA ALA A 88 -24.69 -4.27 5.59
C ALA A 88 -25.80 -4.90 4.74
N ALA A 89 -26.24 -4.24 3.67
CA ALA A 89 -27.20 -4.81 2.72
C ALA A 89 -26.54 -5.77 1.71
N LEU A 90 -25.21 -5.71 1.55
CA LEU A 90 -24.42 -6.53 0.62
C LEU A 90 -23.45 -7.43 1.40
N GLN A 91 -23.99 -8.47 2.03
CA GLN A 91 -23.29 -9.31 3.01
C GLN A 91 -22.05 -10.04 2.47
N ASN A 92 -21.96 -10.26 1.19
CA ASN A 92 -20.85 -10.95 0.53
C ASN A 92 -19.75 -10.01 0.00
N PHE A 93 -19.84 -8.70 0.28
CA PHE A 93 -18.84 -7.71 -0.12
C PHE A 93 -18.21 -7.05 1.10
N SER A 94 -16.96 -7.36 1.35
CA SER A 94 -16.14 -6.75 2.40
C SER A 94 -15.09 -5.83 1.80
N VAL A 95 -14.69 -4.84 2.57
CA VAL A 95 -13.68 -3.88 2.17
C VAL A 95 -12.40 -4.06 3.00
N PHE A 96 -11.28 -3.59 2.47
CA PHE A 96 -10.04 -3.43 3.20
C PHE A 96 -9.27 -2.22 2.68
N ASP A 97 -8.33 -1.76 3.48
CA ASP A 97 -7.34 -0.76 3.10
C ASP A 97 -6.04 -1.04 3.88
N ASN A 98 -4.92 -0.46 3.47
CA ASN A 98 -3.66 -0.60 4.19
C ASN A 98 -3.58 0.43 5.33
N TYR A 99 -4.16 0.12 6.48
CA TYR A 99 -4.06 0.97 7.68
C TYR A 99 -2.68 0.85 8.33
N ILE A 100 -1.63 1.24 7.58
CA ILE A 100 -0.22 1.14 8.01
C ILE A 100 0.35 2.48 8.51
N GLN A 101 -0.50 3.40 8.93
CA GLN A 101 -0.12 4.71 9.43
C GLN A 101 0.81 4.65 10.64
N ASP A 102 0.75 3.60 11.47
CA ASP A 102 1.66 3.41 12.60
C ASP A 102 3.12 3.34 12.14
N ALA A 103 3.41 2.47 11.15
CA ALA A 103 4.74 2.35 10.57
C ALA A 103 5.15 3.58 9.75
N SER A 104 4.17 4.25 9.08
CA SER A 104 4.43 5.52 8.37
C SER A 104 4.85 6.61 9.35
N TYR A 105 4.19 6.71 10.51
CA TYR A 105 4.57 7.65 11.58
C TYR A 105 6.00 7.38 12.08
N LEU A 106 6.33 6.11 12.38
CA LEU A 106 7.67 5.74 12.81
C LEU A 106 8.74 6.05 11.75
N SER A 107 8.44 5.78 10.47
CA SER A 107 9.35 6.14 9.38
C SER A 107 9.50 7.65 9.22
N GLY A 108 8.45 8.41 9.54
CA GLY A 108 8.47 9.86 9.63
C GLY A 108 9.43 10.39 10.70
N ILE A 109 9.42 9.78 11.90
CA ILE A 109 10.37 10.10 12.97
C ILE A 109 11.80 9.94 12.45
N ILE A 110 12.10 8.82 11.79
CA ILE A 110 13.43 8.57 11.22
C ILE A 110 13.78 9.62 10.16
N ALA A 111 12.87 9.94 9.24
CA ALA A 111 13.09 10.96 8.21
C ALA A 111 13.36 12.34 8.83
N GLY A 112 12.59 12.71 9.85
CA GLY A 112 12.77 13.97 10.58
C GLY A 112 14.11 14.07 11.31
N ALA A 113 14.62 12.94 11.82
CA ALA A 113 15.94 12.87 12.45
C ALA A 113 17.09 12.89 11.44
N MET A 114 16.86 12.47 10.21
CA MET A 114 17.88 12.28 9.17
C MET A 114 17.99 13.46 8.20
N THR A 115 16.94 14.29 8.07
CA THR A 115 17.00 15.47 7.19
C THR A 115 17.97 16.52 7.76
N GLU A 116 18.86 17.03 6.91
CA GLU A 116 19.78 18.13 7.23
C GLU A 116 19.21 19.50 6.77
N SER A 117 18.47 19.48 5.65
CA SER A 117 17.86 20.69 5.08
C SER A 117 16.57 21.12 5.80
N GLY A 118 15.93 20.22 6.54
CA GLY A 118 14.57 20.40 7.06
C GLY A 118 13.50 20.46 5.96
N ASN A 119 13.78 19.93 4.76
CA ASN A 119 12.87 19.98 3.63
C ASN A 119 12.69 18.56 3.07
N ILE A 120 11.50 17.98 3.26
CA ILE A 120 11.15 16.61 2.88
C ILE A 120 10.18 16.63 1.70
N GLY A 121 10.49 15.82 0.67
CA GLY A 121 9.63 15.65 -0.50
C GLY A 121 8.76 14.40 -0.39
N MET A 122 7.54 14.48 -0.88
CA MET A 122 6.60 13.36 -0.87
C MET A 122 5.92 13.25 -2.23
N VAL A 123 6.12 12.11 -2.90
CA VAL A 123 5.54 11.85 -4.23
C VAL A 123 4.51 10.73 -4.10
N GLY A 124 3.24 11.06 -4.32
CA GLY A 124 2.12 10.14 -4.26
C GLY A 124 1.46 9.87 -5.60
N GLY A 125 0.62 8.83 -5.66
CA GLY A 125 -0.16 8.48 -6.83
C GLY A 125 -1.35 9.43 -7.05
N PHE A 126 -2.32 9.37 -6.16
CA PHE A 126 -3.52 10.21 -6.14
C PHE A 126 -3.84 10.68 -4.72
N PRO A 127 -4.49 11.85 -4.55
CA PRO A 127 -4.84 12.39 -3.24
C PRO A 127 -6.11 11.71 -2.65
N ILE A 128 -6.11 10.38 -2.55
CA ILE A 128 -7.20 9.62 -1.95
C ILE A 128 -7.00 9.45 -0.42
N PRO A 129 -8.04 9.06 0.34
CA PRO A 129 -7.95 8.91 1.79
C PRO A 129 -6.81 8.01 2.26
N GLU A 130 -6.54 6.92 1.56
CA GLU A 130 -5.43 5.99 1.86
C GLU A 130 -4.09 6.71 1.82
N VAL A 131 -3.72 7.30 0.69
CA VAL A 131 -2.43 7.98 0.49
C VAL A 131 -2.27 9.16 1.45
N ASN A 132 -3.33 9.96 1.60
CA ASN A 132 -3.31 11.12 2.51
C ASN A 132 -3.11 10.69 3.97
N ARG A 133 -3.74 9.61 4.42
CA ARG A 133 -3.58 9.07 5.78
C ARG A 133 -2.12 8.74 6.07
N LEU A 134 -1.45 8.03 5.16
CA LEU A 134 -0.05 7.63 5.32
C LEU A 134 0.88 8.85 5.29
N MET A 135 0.68 9.77 4.35
CA MET A 135 1.47 10.99 4.26
C MET A 135 1.32 11.86 5.51
N HIS A 136 0.11 12.03 6.03
CA HIS A 136 -0.11 12.81 7.25
C HIS A 136 0.51 12.15 8.49
N ALA A 137 0.44 10.83 8.60
CA ALA A 137 1.10 10.11 9.69
C ALA A 137 2.62 10.28 9.63
N PHE A 138 3.20 10.15 8.43
CA PHE A 138 4.61 10.40 8.19
C PHE A 138 5.02 11.84 8.55
N MET A 139 4.26 12.85 8.10
CA MET A 139 4.51 14.25 8.45
C MET A 139 4.46 14.47 9.96
N ALA A 140 3.48 13.88 10.65
CA ALA A 140 3.34 14.00 12.10
C ALA A 140 4.59 13.41 12.81
N GLY A 141 5.08 12.25 12.39
CA GLY A 141 6.31 11.67 12.93
C GLY A 141 7.54 12.53 12.67
N ALA A 142 7.70 13.10 11.48
CA ALA A 142 8.82 13.96 11.16
C ALA A 142 8.82 15.27 12.00
N LEU A 143 7.64 15.85 12.22
CA LEU A 143 7.46 17.07 13.03
C LEU A 143 7.72 16.84 14.52
N GLU A 144 7.63 15.62 15.03
CA GLU A 144 8.05 15.27 16.40
C GLU A 144 9.55 15.52 16.61
N MET A 145 10.35 15.24 15.57
CA MET A 145 11.79 15.43 15.63
C MET A 145 12.21 16.89 15.42
N ASN A 146 11.53 17.60 14.52
CA ASN A 146 11.78 19.00 14.26
C ASN A 146 10.49 19.68 13.75
N PRO A 147 9.85 20.56 14.55
CA PRO A 147 8.60 21.23 14.17
C PRO A 147 8.75 22.23 13.01
N ASP A 148 9.97 22.59 12.62
CA ASP A 148 10.24 23.53 11.54
C ASP A 148 10.39 22.85 10.16
N ILE A 149 10.27 21.51 10.09
CA ILE A 149 10.33 20.76 8.83
C ILE A 149 9.24 21.24 7.87
N LYS A 150 9.64 21.39 6.61
CA LYS A 150 8.77 21.74 5.49
C LYS A 150 8.57 20.53 4.59
N PHE A 151 7.37 20.43 4.02
CA PHE A 151 7.02 19.35 3.12
C PHE A 151 6.66 19.88 1.74
N GLN A 152 7.21 19.23 0.70
CA GLN A 152 6.80 19.40 -0.69
C GLN A 152 6.02 18.15 -1.09
N VAL A 153 4.75 18.29 -1.45
CA VAL A 153 3.88 17.17 -1.81
C VAL A 153 3.44 17.29 -3.26
N SER A 154 3.54 16.22 -4.01
CA SER A 154 3.04 16.14 -5.38
C SER A 154 2.39 14.79 -5.65
N PHE A 155 1.32 14.81 -6.45
CA PHE A 155 0.63 13.60 -6.93
C PHE A 155 0.80 13.48 -8.44
N ILE A 156 1.26 12.29 -8.89
CA ILE A 156 1.57 12.08 -10.31
C ILE A 156 0.35 11.73 -11.16
N GLY A 157 -0.80 11.43 -10.53
CA GLY A 157 -2.03 11.04 -11.25
C GLY A 157 -1.94 9.66 -11.90
N SER A 158 -1.12 8.77 -11.35
CA SER A 158 -0.98 7.37 -11.79
C SER A 158 -0.65 6.46 -10.61
N TRP A 159 -1.14 5.24 -10.63
CA TRP A 159 -0.75 4.21 -9.66
C TRP A 159 0.57 3.53 -10.01
N PHE A 160 0.96 3.55 -11.30
CA PHE A 160 2.22 2.95 -11.75
C PHE A 160 2.80 3.72 -12.93
N ASP A 161 3.66 4.68 -12.65
CA ASP A 161 4.42 5.47 -13.63
C ASP A 161 5.78 5.87 -13.02
N PRO A 162 6.73 4.91 -12.91
CA PRO A 162 8.04 5.19 -12.30
C PRO A 162 8.82 6.34 -12.96
N PRO A 163 8.82 6.51 -14.31
CA PRO A 163 9.49 7.64 -14.92
C PRO A 163 8.94 9.00 -14.47
N LYS A 164 7.61 9.14 -14.39
CA LYS A 164 6.96 10.38 -13.97
C LYS A 164 7.21 10.67 -12.48
N ALA A 165 7.19 9.63 -11.64
CA ALA A 165 7.51 9.75 -10.22
C ALA A 165 8.96 10.21 -10.02
N LYS A 166 9.90 9.64 -10.77
CA LYS A 166 11.32 10.02 -10.76
C LYS A 166 11.53 11.48 -11.18
N GLU A 167 10.88 11.92 -12.26
CA GLU A 167 10.94 13.30 -12.74
C GLU A 167 10.39 14.28 -11.68
N THR A 168 9.26 13.92 -11.05
CA THR A 168 8.66 14.71 -9.97
C THR A 168 9.61 14.82 -8.76
N ALA A 169 10.26 13.73 -8.40
CA ALA A 169 11.24 13.70 -7.31
C ALA A 169 12.46 14.58 -7.63
N PHE A 170 12.98 14.56 -8.86
CA PHE A 170 14.07 15.45 -9.27
C PHE A 170 13.73 16.93 -9.09
N ALA A 171 12.51 17.34 -9.49
CA ALA A 171 12.07 18.72 -9.30
C ALA A 171 12.04 19.13 -7.81
N MET A 172 11.68 18.21 -6.90
CA MET A 172 11.73 18.47 -5.46
C MET A 172 13.17 18.59 -4.94
N ILE A 173 14.08 17.73 -5.41
CA ILE A 173 15.50 17.78 -5.05
C ILE A 173 16.14 19.11 -5.48
N GLU A 174 15.83 19.58 -6.68
CA GLU A 174 16.28 20.89 -7.18
C GLU A 174 15.77 22.06 -6.31
N ASN A 175 14.66 21.87 -5.63
CA ASN A 175 14.10 22.81 -4.64
C ASN A 175 14.59 22.57 -3.20
N GLY A 176 15.68 21.83 -3.01
CA GLY A 176 16.38 21.68 -1.75
C GLY A 176 15.85 20.58 -0.83
N VAL A 177 15.09 19.62 -1.36
CA VAL A 177 14.72 18.39 -0.64
C VAL A 177 15.94 17.49 -0.49
N ASP A 178 16.16 16.93 0.69
CA ASP A 178 17.24 15.99 0.99
C ASP A 178 16.77 14.62 1.53
N VAL A 179 15.46 14.49 1.81
CA VAL A 179 14.81 13.21 2.13
C VAL A 179 13.52 13.10 1.31
N LEU A 180 13.29 11.96 0.67
CA LEU A 180 12.09 11.69 -0.11
C LEU A 180 11.26 10.57 0.51
N TYR A 181 9.94 10.77 0.63
CA TYR A 181 8.97 9.71 0.93
C TYR A 181 8.53 9.07 -0.39
N ALA A 182 8.96 7.83 -0.61
CA ALA A 182 8.74 7.07 -1.84
C ALA A 182 7.43 6.29 -1.78
N GLU A 183 6.30 7.00 -1.87
CA GLU A 183 5.00 6.36 -1.98
C GLU A 183 4.82 5.68 -3.36
N ARG A 184 5.63 6.08 -4.37
CA ARG A 184 5.65 5.50 -5.73
C ARG A 184 7.04 5.00 -6.12
N PHE A 185 7.10 3.97 -6.97
CA PHE A 185 8.34 3.56 -7.62
C PHE A 185 8.90 4.69 -8.49
N GLY A 186 10.22 4.74 -8.63
CA GLY A 186 10.96 5.82 -9.31
C GLY A 186 11.47 6.90 -8.37
N VAL A 187 10.85 7.09 -7.20
CA VAL A 187 11.28 8.11 -6.22
C VAL A 187 12.63 7.74 -5.59
N SER A 188 12.80 6.48 -5.16
CA SER A 188 14.09 6.00 -4.62
C SER A 188 15.20 6.00 -5.68
N ASP A 189 14.87 5.77 -6.97
CA ASP A 189 15.83 5.92 -8.07
C ASP A 189 16.37 7.36 -8.18
N ALA A 190 15.48 8.34 -8.06
CA ALA A 190 15.88 9.75 -8.08
C ALA A 190 16.78 10.09 -6.87
N ALA A 191 16.40 9.61 -5.68
CA ALA A 191 17.18 9.82 -4.47
C ALA A 191 18.58 9.21 -4.59
N GLN A 192 18.69 7.97 -5.07
CA GLN A 192 19.95 7.28 -5.28
C GLN A 192 20.85 8.03 -6.28
N GLU A 193 20.29 8.45 -7.42
CA GLU A 193 21.02 9.16 -8.47
C GLU A 193 21.56 10.52 -7.99
N LYS A 194 20.88 11.16 -7.05
CA LYS A 194 21.26 12.46 -6.48
C LYS A 194 22.02 12.33 -5.15
N GLY A 195 22.19 11.12 -4.62
CA GLY A 195 22.91 10.87 -3.37
C GLY A 195 22.22 11.46 -2.14
N ILE A 196 20.89 11.50 -2.14
CA ILE A 196 20.06 11.90 -1.01
C ILE A 196 19.32 10.67 -0.41
N LEU A 197 18.62 10.86 0.69
CA LEU A 197 17.93 9.78 1.39
C LEU A 197 16.49 9.59 0.87
N ALA A 198 16.00 8.38 1.04
CA ALA A 198 14.59 8.02 0.79
C ALA A 198 14.02 7.17 1.93
N ILE A 199 12.71 7.23 2.06
CA ILE A 199 11.91 6.37 2.93
C ILE A 199 10.98 5.55 2.05
N GLY A 200 11.05 4.22 2.16
CA GLY A 200 10.18 3.30 1.44
C GLY A 200 8.77 3.21 2.04
N ASN A 201 7.84 2.78 1.24
CA ASN A 201 6.44 2.61 1.64
C ASN A 201 5.87 1.30 1.10
N VAL A 202 5.02 0.63 1.89
CA VAL A 202 4.32 -0.64 1.60
C VAL A 202 5.25 -1.85 1.54
N ILE A 203 6.42 -1.74 0.94
CA ILE A 203 7.44 -2.80 0.83
C ILE A 203 8.81 -2.28 1.29
N ASP A 204 9.68 -3.21 1.67
CA ASP A 204 11.08 -2.91 1.92
C ASP A 204 11.86 -2.92 0.60
N THR A 205 12.47 -1.80 0.27
CA THR A 205 13.31 -1.63 -0.93
C THR A 205 14.77 -1.38 -0.59
N GLN A 206 15.18 -1.54 0.67
CA GLN A 206 16.55 -1.24 1.09
C GLN A 206 17.59 -2.12 0.38
N ALA A 207 17.27 -3.39 0.07
CA ALA A 207 18.18 -4.28 -0.64
C ALA A 207 18.55 -3.74 -2.05
N ASP A 208 17.61 -3.03 -2.70
CA ASP A 208 17.81 -2.42 -4.02
C ASP A 208 18.51 -1.07 -3.92
N TYR A 209 18.35 -0.36 -2.78
CA TYR A 209 18.89 0.99 -2.52
C TYR A 209 19.60 1.05 -1.17
N PRO A 210 20.69 0.27 -0.94
CA PRO A 210 21.26 0.06 0.40
C PRO A 210 21.88 1.32 1.03
N ASP A 211 22.28 2.31 0.22
CA ASP A 211 22.86 3.57 0.70
C ASP A 211 21.88 4.75 0.62
N THR A 212 20.61 4.49 0.30
CA THR A 212 19.59 5.50 0.01
C THR A 212 18.34 5.33 0.84
N VAL A 213 17.76 4.11 0.90
CA VAL A 213 16.54 3.84 1.65
C VAL A 213 16.89 3.55 3.10
N VAL A 214 16.52 4.48 3.99
CA VAL A 214 16.85 4.41 5.42
C VAL A 214 15.93 3.51 6.18
N ALA A 215 14.62 3.58 5.89
CA ALA A 215 13.56 2.83 6.53
C ALA A 215 12.41 2.62 5.55
N SER A 216 11.54 1.66 5.83
CA SER A 216 10.33 1.42 5.05
C SER A 216 9.18 1.02 5.96
N ALA A 217 8.00 1.61 5.77
CA ALA A 217 6.75 1.10 6.34
C ALA A 217 6.29 -0.09 5.50
N ILE A 218 6.17 -1.27 6.12
CA ILE A 218 5.79 -2.51 5.42
C ILE A 218 4.33 -2.82 5.70
N TRP A 219 3.57 -3.16 4.66
CA TRP A 219 2.26 -3.76 4.78
C TRP A 219 2.33 -5.28 4.69
N HIS A 220 1.69 -5.96 5.62
CA HIS A 220 1.49 -7.41 5.63
C HIS A 220 0.02 -7.71 5.36
N PHE A 221 -0.30 -8.19 4.17
CA PHE A 221 -1.68 -8.52 3.80
C PHE A 221 -2.10 -9.90 4.30
N GLU A 222 -1.17 -10.73 4.71
CA GLU A 222 -1.40 -12.09 5.19
C GLU A 222 -2.49 -12.18 6.27
N PRO A 223 -2.51 -11.34 7.36
CA PRO A 223 -3.57 -11.41 8.36
C PRO A 223 -4.97 -11.11 7.80
N THR A 224 -5.08 -10.16 6.88
CA THR A 224 -6.33 -9.80 6.20
C THR A 224 -6.83 -10.96 5.34
N LEU A 225 -5.98 -11.54 4.53
CA LEU A 225 -6.33 -12.64 3.64
C LEU A 225 -6.65 -13.93 4.40
N ASP A 226 -5.82 -14.30 5.40
CA ASP A 226 -6.01 -15.49 6.21
C ASP A 226 -7.35 -15.48 6.95
N LYS A 227 -7.73 -14.29 7.46
CA LYS A 227 -9.04 -14.11 8.11
C LYS A 227 -10.20 -14.34 7.11
N ALA A 228 -10.11 -13.76 5.91
CA ALA A 228 -11.14 -13.93 4.88
C ALA A 228 -11.25 -15.40 4.41
N ILE A 229 -10.10 -16.07 4.18
CA ILE A 229 -10.06 -17.49 3.81
C ILE A 229 -10.74 -18.33 4.88
N ALA A 230 -10.39 -18.15 6.17
CA ALA A 230 -10.99 -18.91 7.26
C ALA A 230 -12.52 -18.73 7.34
N GLU A 231 -13.01 -17.51 7.16
CA GLU A 231 -14.45 -17.23 7.18
C GLU A 231 -15.20 -17.80 5.99
N VAL A 232 -14.61 -17.76 4.80
CA VAL A 232 -15.18 -18.40 3.60
C VAL A 232 -15.26 -19.92 3.77
N GLN A 233 -14.21 -20.55 4.33
CA GLN A 233 -14.16 -21.99 4.54
C GLN A 233 -15.24 -22.50 5.50
N VAL A 234 -15.59 -21.71 6.51
CA VAL A 234 -16.63 -22.08 7.49
C VAL A 234 -18.00 -21.47 7.19
N GLY A 235 -18.13 -20.72 6.07
CA GLY A 235 -19.40 -20.11 5.64
C GLY A 235 -19.86 -18.94 6.52
N SER A 236 -18.94 -18.24 7.19
CA SER A 236 -19.22 -17.09 8.07
C SER A 236 -18.79 -15.74 7.51
N PHE A 237 -18.29 -15.69 6.26
CA PHE A 237 -17.91 -14.44 5.62
C PHE A 237 -19.11 -13.49 5.55
N ALA A 238 -18.93 -12.26 6.01
CA ALA A 238 -19.96 -11.24 6.03
C ALA A 238 -19.34 -9.85 5.81
N ALA A 239 -20.17 -8.90 5.38
CA ALA A 239 -19.74 -7.52 5.13
C ALA A 239 -19.03 -6.91 6.36
N ALA A 240 -17.77 -6.56 6.20
CA ALA A 240 -16.93 -5.98 7.24
C ALA A 240 -15.77 -5.17 6.64
N ASP A 241 -15.15 -4.33 7.44
CA ASP A 241 -13.87 -3.69 7.12
C ASP A 241 -12.72 -4.57 7.65
N TYR A 242 -12.10 -5.31 6.73
CA TYR A 242 -10.92 -6.14 7.00
C TYR A 242 -9.62 -5.32 7.10
N GLY A 243 -9.66 -4.03 6.78
CA GLY A 243 -8.52 -3.12 6.94
C GLY A 243 -8.00 -3.09 8.38
N ALA A 244 -8.84 -3.38 9.38
CA ALA A 244 -8.44 -3.50 10.77
C ALA A 244 -7.30 -4.51 11.01
N TYR A 245 -7.16 -5.53 10.16
CA TYR A 245 -6.08 -6.51 10.24
C TYR A 245 -4.75 -5.96 9.69
N SER A 246 -4.73 -4.77 9.08
CA SER A 246 -3.51 -4.06 8.66
C SER A 246 -2.82 -3.32 9.81
N PHE A 247 -3.45 -3.15 10.97
CA PHE A 247 -2.83 -2.49 12.11
C PHE A 247 -1.62 -3.24 12.66
N MET A 248 -0.67 -2.50 13.25
CA MET A 248 0.56 -3.06 13.82
C MET A 248 0.28 -4.10 14.91
N ASN A 249 -0.70 -3.88 15.78
CA ASN A 249 -1.09 -4.82 16.84
C ASN A 249 -1.74 -6.12 16.32
N GLN A 250 -2.12 -6.16 15.04
CA GLN A 250 -2.62 -7.36 14.34
C GLN A 250 -1.52 -8.05 13.50
N GLY A 251 -0.30 -7.50 13.51
CA GLY A 251 0.79 -7.99 12.65
C GLY A 251 0.64 -7.56 11.17
N GLY A 252 -0.29 -6.66 10.87
CA GLY A 252 -0.57 -6.19 9.50
C GLY A 252 0.36 -5.09 9.01
N THR A 253 1.20 -4.52 9.87
CA THR A 253 2.27 -3.59 9.48
C THR A 253 3.47 -3.70 10.40
N SER A 254 4.63 -3.34 9.88
CA SER A 254 5.89 -3.21 10.63
C SER A 254 6.78 -2.16 9.99
N LEU A 255 7.74 -1.65 10.77
CA LEU A 255 8.88 -0.95 10.21
C LEU A 255 9.91 -1.99 9.73
N ALA A 256 10.47 -1.79 8.53
CA ALA A 256 11.56 -2.62 8.04
C ALA A 256 12.81 -2.50 8.92
N PRO A 257 13.66 -3.54 8.98
CA PRO A 257 15.00 -3.39 9.58
C PRO A 257 15.77 -2.24 8.93
N LEU A 258 16.55 -1.51 9.72
CA LEU A 258 17.34 -0.37 9.21
C LEU A 258 18.51 -0.79 8.32
N GLY A 259 18.88 -2.09 8.32
CA GLY A 259 19.91 -2.67 7.46
C GLY A 259 21.24 -1.91 7.53
N THR A 260 21.68 -1.33 6.40
CA THR A 260 22.93 -0.56 6.31
C THR A 260 22.91 0.74 7.11
N PHE A 261 21.73 1.21 7.51
CA PHE A 261 21.54 2.40 8.36
C PHE A 261 21.44 2.08 9.85
N ASP A 262 21.53 0.80 10.24
CA ASP A 262 21.59 0.44 11.66
C ASP A 262 22.78 1.13 12.34
N GLY A 263 22.52 1.79 13.46
CA GLY A 263 23.48 2.62 14.17
C GLY A 263 23.84 3.97 13.51
N LYS A 264 23.26 4.31 12.34
CA LYS A 264 23.41 5.62 11.69
C LYS A 264 22.23 6.56 11.94
N VAL A 265 21.08 6.01 12.26
CA VAL A 265 19.92 6.80 12.69
C VAL A 265 20.20 7.37 14.07
N PRO A 266 19.96 8.68 14.31
CA PRO A 266 20.15 9.28 15.62
C PRO A 266 19.38 8.56 16.72
N ALA A 267 19.99 8.35 17.88
CA ALA A 267 19.39 7.62 19.00
C ALA A 267 18.13 8.30 19.60
N ALA A 268 17.83 9.51 19.18
CA ALA A 268 16.61 10.23 19.58
C ALA A 268 15.39 9.83 18.70
N ALA A 269 15.61 9.18 17.57
CA ALA A 269 14.58 8.62 16.72
C ALA A 269 14.34 7.15 17.08
#